data_49678b8464e68a3b396fab311c3c832d
#
_entry.id   49678b8464e68a3b396fab311c3c832d
#
_cell.length_a   1.000
_cell.length_b   1.000
_cell.length_c   1.000
_cell.angle_alpha   90.00
_cell.angle_beta   90.00
_cell.angle_gamma   90.00
#
_symmetry.space_group_name_H-M   'P 1'
#
loop_
_entity.id
_entity.type
_entity.pdbx_description
1 polymer ?
#
loop_
_entity_poly.entity_id
_entity_poly.type
_entity_poly.pdbx_seq_one_letter_code
_entity_poly.pdbx_strand_id
1 'polypeptide(L)'
;MKRVYVNEDWCLACHLCEYYCAAANSGAENMIKAFANGKKPIPRIKVEEGSGINFAVQCRHCETPLCVKSCITGALSQKDGVISCDESRCVGCYTCVLACPYGCIVTSEDSKVIQKCDLCMKNNNGEPACVKGCPNKANRP
;
A
#
# COMPACT_ATOMS: atom_id res chain seq x y z
N MET A 1 15.86 -7.55 -2.36
CA MET A 1 14.86 -6.51 -2.02
C MET A 1 13.50 -6.94 -2.54
N LYS A 2 12.51 -7.00 -1.68
CA LYS A 2 11.13 -7.38 -2.08
C LYS A 2 10.32 -6.12 -2.32
N ARG A 3 9.76 -5.96 -3.50
CA ARG A 3 8.82 -4.89 -3.83
C ARG A 3 8.03 -5.24 -5.09
N VAL A 4 6.91 -4.57 -5.28
CA VAL A 4 6.15 -4.66 -6.52
C VAL A 4 6.74 -3.69 -7.53
N TYR A 5 6.99 -4.15 -8.73
CA TYR A 5 7.42 -3.35 -9.86
C TYR A 5 6.24 -3.07 -10.78
N VAL A 6 6.21 -1.89 -11.35
CA VAL A 6 5.18 -1.48 -12.31
C VAL A 6 5.82 -1.22 -13.66
N ASN A 7 5.25 -1.85 -14.69
CA ASN A 7 5.59 -1.52 -16.07
C ASN A 7 4.59 -0.47 -16.57
N GLU A 8 5.06 0.75 -16.75
CA GLU A 8 4.24 1.89 -17.16
C GLU A 8 3.63 1.74 -18.55
N ASP A 9 4.33 1.06 -19.47
CA ASP A 9 3.82 0.81 -20.82
C ASP A 9 2.58 -0.12 -20.83
N TRP A 10 2.42 -0.93 -19.78
CA TRP A 10 1.36 -1.92 -19.67
C TRP A 10 0.24 -1.49 -18.71
N CYS A 11 0.41 -0.41 -18.00
CA CYS A 11 -0.60 0.11 -17.09
C CYS A 11 -1.74 0.79 -17.87
N LEU A 12 -2.95 0.27 -17.72
CA LEU A 12 -4.14 0.75 -18.42
C LEU A 12 -4.91 1.81 -17.62
N ALA A 13 -4.43 2.19 -16.45
CA ALA A 13 -5.14 3.08 -15.52
C ALA A 13 -6.56 2.57 -15.17
N CYS A 14 -6.75 1.26 -15.11
CA CYS A 14 -8.05 0.67 -14.79
C CYS A 14 -8.42 0.74 -13.30
N HIS A 15 -7.47 1.09 -12.43
CA HIS A 15 -7.62 1.19 -10.97
C HIS A 15 -8.00 -0.14 -10.25
N LEU A 16 -7.99 -1.27 -10.93
CA LEU A 16 -8.32 -2.56 -10.30
C LEU A 16 -7.33 -2.96 -9.20
N CYS A 17 -6.06 -2.62 -9.36
CA CYS A 17 -5.05 -2.84 -8.31
C CYS A 17 -5.40 -2.13 -7.00
N GLU A 18 -5.98 -0.93 -7.08
CA GLU A 18 -6.46 -0.17 -5.90
C GLU A 18 -7.62 -0.89 -5.23
N TYR A 19 -8.60 -1.36 -5.98
CA TYR A 19 -9.75 -2.11 -5.44
C TYR A 19 -9.33 -3.43 -4.80
N TYR A 20 -8.46 -4.18 -5.44
CA TYR A 20 -7.92 -5.43 -4.88
C TYR A 20 -7.09 -5.18 -3.61
N CYS A 21 -6.27 -4.15 -3.60
CA CYS A 21 -5.50 -3.76 -2.42
C CYS A 21 -6.41 -3.36 -1.26
N ALA A 22 -7.40 -2.51 -1.52
CA ALA A 22 -8.36 -2.07 -0.53
C ALA A 22 -9.16 -3.24 0.05
N ALA A 23 -9.63 -4.14 -0.79
CA ALA A 23 -10.37 -5.33 -0.36
C ALA A 23 -9.52 -6.26 0.50
N ALA A 24 -8.28 -6.54 0.09
CA ALA A 24 -7.37 -7.41 0.84
C ALA A 24 -7.04 -6.86 2.23
N ASN A 25 -6.98 -5.54 2.38
CA ASN A 25 -6.66 -4.87 3.64
C ASN A 25 -7.90 -4.46 4.47
N SER A 26 -9.11 -4.73 3.98
CA SER A 26 -10.36 -4.40 4.67
C SER A 26 -10.76 -5.38 5.77
N GLY A 27 -10.15 -6.57 5.79
CA GLY A 27 -10.54 -7.68 6.66
C GLY A 27 -11.80 -8.43 6.21
N ALA A 28 -12.39 -8.07 5.07
CA ALA A 28 -13.56 -8.76 4.52
C ALA A 28 -13.16 -10.03 3.76
N GLU A 29 -14.06 -11.01 3.72
CA GLU A 29 -13.83 -12.30 3.05
C GLU A 29 -13.71 -12.17 1.52
N ASN A 30 -14.39 -11.19 0.93
CA ASN A 30 -14.39 -10.96 -0.49
C ASN A 30 -14.59 -9.46 -0.82
N MET A 31 -14.38 -9.12 -2.09
CA MET A 31 -14.48 -7.74 -2.57
C MET A 31 -15.89 -7.15 -2.39
N ILE A 32 -16.93 -7.95 -2.58
CA ILE A 32 -18.31 -7.49 -2.44
C ILE A 32 -18.57 -7.04 -1.00
N LYS A 33 -18.17 -7.86 -0.02
CA LYS A 33 -18.31 -7.52 1.41
C LYS A 33 -17.43 -6.33 1.81
N ALA A 34 -16.26 -6.19 1.21
CA ALA A 34 -15.36 -5.08 1.47
C ALA A 34 -15.97 -3.72 1.17
N PHE A 35 -16.76 -3.63 0.10
CA PHE A 35 -17.40 -2.38 -0.36
C PHE A 35 -18.89 -2.31 -0.03
N ALA A 36 -19.42 -3.30 0.70
CA ALA A 36 -20.83 -3.30 1.09
C ALA A 36 -21.17 -2.18 2.08
N ASN A 37 -22.44 -1.77 2.09
CA ASN A 37 -22.98 -0.80 3.06
C ASN A 37 -22.25 0.55 3.09
N GLY A 38 -21.76 1.01 1.93
CA GLY A 38 -21.08 2.30 1.82
C GLY A 38 -19.68 2.33 2.42
N LYS A 39 -19.12 1.19 2.78
CA LYS A 39 -17.72 1.10 3.23
C LYS A 39 -16.78 1.53 2.10
N LYS A 40 -15.78 2.33 2.45
CA LYS A 40 -14.75 2.79 1.52
C LYS A 40 -13.37 2.41 2.06
N PRO A 41 -12.97 1.13 1.94
CA PRO A 41 -11.63 0.73 2.36
C PRO A 41 -10.58 1.48 1.53
N ILE A 42 -9.47 1.83 2.18
CA ILE A 42 -8.43 2.67 1.58
C ILE A 42 -7.35 1.77 0.98
N PRO A 43 -7.04 1.93 -0.32
CA PRO A 43 -5.94 1.20 -0.93
C PRO A 43 -4.59 1.75 -0.47
N ARG A 44 -3.58 0.89 -0.47
CA ARG A 44 -2.19 1.24 -0.18
C ARG A 44 -1.34 1.37 -1.44
N ILE A 45 -1.97 1.28 -2.59
CA ILE A 45 -1.43 1.55 -3.92
C ILE A 45 -2.33 2.60 -4.58
N LYS A 46 -1.75 3.50 -5.34
CA LYS A 46 -2.47 4.56 -6.04
C LYS A 46 -2.02 4.64 -7.48
N VAL A 47 -2.96 4.66 -8.40
CA VAL A 47 -2.68 4.87 -9.83
C VAL A 47 -2.65 6.36 -10.13
N GLU A 48 -1.53 6.82 -10.63
CA GLU A 48 -1.35 8.19 -11.14
C GLU A 48 -1.46 8.17 -12.66
N GLU A 49 -2.31 9.04 -13.18
CA GLU A 49 -2.53 9.20 -14.60
C GLU A 49 -1.83 10.47 -15.08
N GLY A 50 -0.96 10.33 -16.08
CA GLY A 50 -0.26 11.43 -16.70
C GLY A 50 -0.49 11.51 -18.21
N SER A 51 0.07 12.51 -18.87
CA SER A 51 0.02 12.64 -20.33
C SER A 51 0.74 11.47 -21.00
N GLY A 52 -0.01 10.43 -21.38
CA GLY A 52 0.52 9.27 -22.09
C GLY A 52 1.21 8.22 -21.23
N ILE A 53 1.31 8.43 -19.91
CA ILE A 53 1.94 7.48 -18.99
C ILE A 53 1.04 7.29 -17.77
N ASN A 54 0.77 6.04 -17.42
CA ASN A 54 0.05 5.67 -16.21
C ASN A 54 0.97 4.84 -15.32
N PHE A 55 0.93 5.08 -14.02
CA PHE A 55 1.83 4.41 -13.09
C PHE A 55 1.14 4.14 -11.75
N ALA A 56 1.25 2.91 -11.26
CA ALA A 56 0.77 2.56 -9.94
C ALA A 56 1.87 2.78 -8.90
N VAL A 57 1.63 3.72 -7.99
CA VAL A 57 2.58 4.09 -6.93
C VAL A 57 2.24 3.33 -5.66
N GLN A 58 3.22 2.60 -5.12
CA GLN A 58 3.13 1.92 -3.84
C GLN A 58 4.47 1.97 -3.12
N CYS A 59 4.50 1.48 -1.88
CA CYS A 59 5.72 1.46 -1.09
C CYS A 59 6.85 0.70 -1.79
N ARG A 60 8.02 1.29 -1.82
CA ARG A 60 9.22 0.71 -2.45
C ARG A 60 10.05 -0.14 -1.50
N HIS A 61 9.65 -0.24 -0.22
CA HIS A 61 10.40 -0.99 0.80
C HIS A 61 11.90 -0.67 0.76
N CYS A 62 12.23 0.62 0.91
CA CYS A 62 13.59 1.15 0.75
C CYS A 62 14.60 0.44 1.65
N GLU A 63 15.83 0.27 1.16
CA GLU A 63 16.94 -0.28 1.95
C GLU A 63 17.30 0.62 3.13
N THR A 64 17.22 1.93 2.91
CA THR A 64 17.43 2.95 3.95
C THR A 64 16.11 3.67 4.19
N PRO A 65 15.19 3.08 4.98
CA PRO A 65 13.84 3.60 5.11
C PRO A 65 13.77 4.82 6.03
N LEU A 66 13.58 6.00 5.45
CA LEU A 66 13.43 7.24 6.20
C LEU A 66 12.19 7.22 7.11
N CYS A 67 11.12 6.57 6.67
CA CYS A 67 9.90 6.44 7.45
C CYS A 67 10.12 5.65 8.76
N VAL A 68 10.93 4.59 8.69
CA VAL A 68 11.31 3.81 9.89
C VAL A 68 12.17 4.65 10.82
N LYS A 69 13.14 5.36 10.26
CA LYS A 69 14.05 6.23 11.04
C LYS A 69 13.33 7.38 11.72
N SER A 70 12.28 7.90 11.11
CA SER A 70 11.50 9.02 11.63
C SER A 70 10.40 8.63 12.61
N CYS A 71 10.10 7.34 12.75
CA CYS A 71 9.02 6.87 13.63
C CYS A 71 9.43 6.96 15.09
N ILE A 72 8.79 7.88 15.83
CA ILE A 72 9.12 8.16 17.24
C ILE A 72 8.72 7.02 18.19
N THR A 73 7.72 6.22 17.84
CA THR A 73 7.23 5.12 18.67
C THR A 73 7.81 3.76 18.29
N GLY A 74 8.58 3.68 17.19
CA GLY A 74 9.05 2.43 16.66
C GLY A 74 7.95 1.53 16.06
N ALA A 75 6.81 2.12 15.70
CA ALA A 75 5.71 1.40 15.05
C ALA A 75 6.10 0.87 13.67
N LEU A 76 6.93 1.60 12.95
CA LEU A 76 7.47 1.16 11.67
C LEU A 76 8.76 0.38 11.87
N SER A 77 8.83 -0.79 11.29
CA SER A 77 10.00 -1.66 11.35
C SER A 77 10.27 -2.31 10.00
N GLN A 78 11.52 -2.64 9.76
CA GLN A 78 11.93 -3.38 8.57
C GLN A 78 12.39 -4.79 8.98
N LYS A 79 11.79 -5.79 8.36
CA LYS A 79 12.13 -7.19 8.57
C LYS A 79 12.14 -7.92 7.22
N ASP A 80 13.21 -8.64 6.94
CA ASP A 80 13.38 -9.41 5.71
C ASP A 80 13.13 -8.60 4.41
N GLY A 81 13.52 -7.32 4.43
CA GLY A 81 13.34 -6.41 3.30
C GLY A 81 11.93 -5.82 3.16
N VAL A 82 11.03 -6.16 4.06
CA VAL A 82 9.66 -5.63 4.10
C VAL A 82 9.50 -4.65 5.26
N ILE A 83 8.94 -3.49 4.97
CA ILE A 83 8.62 -2.48 5.99
C ILE A 83 7.16 -2.61 6.36
N SER A 84 6.89 -2.85 7.62
CA SER A 84 5.55 -3.00 8.17
C SER A 84 5.28 -2.01 9.30
N CYS A 85 4.02 -1.77 9.57
CA CYS A 85 3.56 -0.93 10.67
C CYS A 85 2.85 -1.78 11.73
N ASP A 86 3.25 -1.59 12.97
CA ASP A 86 2.50 -2.10 14.12
C ASP A 86 1.49 -1.02 14.54
N GLU A 87 0.24 -1.27 14.20
CA GLU A 87 -0.85 -0.32 14.43
C GLU A 87 -1.07 -0.03 15.91
N SER A 88 -0.75 -0.98 16.79
CA SER A 88 -0.89 -0.80 18.24
C SER A 88 0.09 0.24 18.82
N ARG A 89 1.21 0.47 18.13
CA ARG A 89 2.27 1.42 18.54
C ARG A 89 2.17 2.75 17.84
N CYS A 90 1.42 2.86 16.73
CA CYS A 90 1.26 4.08 15.97
C CYS A 90 0.37 5.08 16.72
N VAL A 91 0.90 6.28 16.94
CA VAL A 91 0.17 7.38 17.64
C VAL A 91 -0.41 8.42 16.68
N GLY A 92 -0.22 8.24 15.38
CA GLY A 92 -0.76 9.16 14.38
C GLY A 92 -0.06 10.51 14.30
N CYS A 93 1.23 10.56 14.56
CA CYS A 93 2.01 11.81 14.46
C CYS A 93 2.31 12.25 13.02
N TYR A 94 2.14 11.35 12.06
CA TYR A 94 2.34 11.56 10.61
C TYR A 94 3.74 12.01 10.19
N THR A 95 4.74 11.89 11.04
CA THR A 95 6.14 12.21 10.69
C THR A 95 6.64 11.34 9.53
N CYS A 96 6.25 10.07 9.51
CA CYS A 96 6.58 9.14 8.43
C CYS A 96 5.98 9.55 7.07
N VAL A 97 4.80 10.18 7.06
CA VAL A 97 4.17 10.71 5.85
C VAL A 97 5.04 11.80 5.24
N LEU A 98 5.54 12.70 6.06
CA LEU A 98 6.46 13.78 5.63
C LEU A 98 7.83 13.24 5.20
N ALA A 99 8.30 12.17 5.84
CA ALA A 99 9.62 11.59 5.57
C ALA A 99 9.65 10.74 4.30
N CYS A 100 8.51 10.22 3.83
CA CYS A 100 8.46 9.38 2.63
C CYS A 100 8.59 10.22 1.37
N PRO A 101 9.68 10.07 0.58
CA PRO A 101 9.87 10.86 -0.65
C PRO A 101 8.92 10.47 -1.78
N TYR A 102 8.23 9.35 -1.66
CA TYR A 102 7.34 8.81 -2.70
C TYR A 102 5.85 8.97 -2.40
N GLY A 103 5.50 9.51 -1.22
CA GLY A 103 4.10 9.66 -0.82
C GLY A 103 3.31 8.36 -0.69
N CYS A 104 3.96 7.28 -0.27
CA CYS A 104 3.37 5.95 -0.22
C CYS A 104 2.70 5.60 1.11
N ILE A 105 2.66 6.50 2.06
CA ILE A 105 2.02 6.31 3.35
C ILE A 105 0.67 7.03 3.34
N VAL A 106 -0.38 6.29 3.61
CA VAL A 106 -1.75 6.77 3.51
C VAL A 106 -2.32 7.04 4.89
N THR A 107 -3.07 8.11 5.00
CA THR A 107 -3.82 8.49 6.21
C THR A 107 -5.31 8.26 6.00
N SER A 108 -6.05 8.01 7.08
CA SER A 108 -7.50 7.84 7.05
C SER A 108 -8.17 8.90 7.92
N GLU A 109 -9.34 9.37 7.49
CA GLU A 109 -10.17 10.27 8.30
C GLU A 109 -10.74 9.56 9.53
N ASP A 110 -10.98 8.27 9.43
CA ASP A 110 -11.61 7.45 10.48
C ASP A 110 -10.61 6.92 11.52
N SER A 111 -9.32 6.96 11.22
CA SER A 111 -8.28 6.42 12.10
C SER A 111 -7.05 7.31 12.13
N LYS A 112 -6.49 7.48 13.32
CA LYS A 112 -5.20 8.18 13.49
C LYS A 112 -4.01 7.36 13.03
N VAL A 113 -4.19 6.05 12.90
CA VAL A 113 -3.12 5.13 12.50
C VAL A 113 -2.89 5.24 11.00
N ILE A 114 -1.63 5.31 10.60
CA ILE A 114 -1.24 5.31 9.20
C ILE A 114 -1.50 3.95 8.55
N GLN A 115 -1.70 3.96 7.24
CA GLN A 115 -1.79 2.76 6.44
C GLN A 115 -0.66 2.72 5.43
N LYS A 116 -0.01 1.57 5.34
CA LYS A 116 1.17 1.38 4.52
C LYS A 116 1.20 -0.02 3.92
N CYS A 117 1.66 -0.13 2.70
CA CYS A 117 1.87 -1.42 2.04
C CYS A 117 2.88 -2.27 2.81
N ASP A 118 2.51 -3.49 3.12
CA ASP A 118 3.35 -4.52 3.73
C ASP A 118 3.51 -5.77 2.84
N LEU A 119 3.29 -5.61 1.54
CA LEU A 119 3.27 -6.69 0.53
C LEU A 119 2.25 -7.79 0.85
N CYS A 120 1.16 -7.43 1.51
CA CYS A 120 0.11 -8.36 1.95
C CYS A 120 0.61 -9.49 2.85
N MET A 121 1.69 -9.25 3.61
CA MET A 121 2.25 -10.25 4.53
C MET A 121 1.28 -10.68 5.60
N LYS A 122 0.47 -9.74 6.10
CA LYS A 122 -0.51 -10.02 7.15
C LYS A 122 -1.80 -10.69 6.62
N ASN A 123 -2.20 -10.36 5.41
CA ASN A 123 -3.54 -10.68 4.91
C ASN A 123 -3.57 -11.77 3.85
N ASN A 124 -2.49 -11.96 3.10
CA ASN A 124 -2.46 -12.85 1.94
C ASN A 124 -1.14 -13.62 1.81
N ASN A 125 -0.53 -13.97 2.94
CA ASN A 125 0.70 -14.76 3.00
C ASN A 125 1.88 -14.22 2.14
N GLY A 126 1.92 -12.91 1.94
CA GLY A 126 2.96 -12.28 1.15
C GLY A 126 2.73 -12.30 -0.36
N GLU A 127 1.52 -12.64 -0.80
CA GLU A 127 1.11 -12.49 -2.21
C GLU A 127 0.42 -11.15 -2.42
N PRO A 128 1.04 -10.17 -3.10
CA PRO A 128 0.43 -8.87 -3.29
C PRO A 128 -0.86 -8.93 -4.10
N ALA A 129 -1.96 -8.50 -3.51
CA ALA A 129 -3.27 -8.51 -4.15
C ALA A 129 -3.31 -7.63 -5.42
N CYS A 130 -2.56 -6.54 -5.44
CA CYS A 130 -2.44 -5.64 -6.59
C CYS A 130 -1.78 -6.31 -7.80
N VAL A 131 -0.85 -7.23 -7.57
CA VAL A 131 -0.23 -8.03 -8.66
C VAL A 131 -1.24 -9.02 -9.21
N LYS A 132 -1.93 -9.72 -8.33
CA LYS A 132 -2.94 -10.72 -8.70
C LYS A 132 -4.12 -10.09 -9.44
N GLY A 133 -4.55 -8.91 -9.02
CA GLY A 133 -5.69 -8.20 -9.59
C GLY A 133 -5.38 -7.38 -10.86
N CYS A 134 -4.13 -7.29 -11.28
CA CYS A 134 -3.78 -6.53 -12.48
C CYS A 134 -4.08 -7.32 -13.75
N PRO A 135 -5.07 -6.90 -14.57
CA PRO A 135 -5.48 -7.67 -15.75
C PRO A 135 -4.39 -7.72 -16.83
N ASN A 136 -3.63 -6.65 -16.96
CA ASN A 136 -2.57 -6.53 -17.96
C ASN A 136 -1.17 -6.89 -17.43
N LYS A 137 -1.08 -7.37 -16.20
CA LYS A 137 0.17 -7.75 -15.54
C LYS A 137 1.24 -6.65 -15.55
N ALA A 138 0.80 -5.41 -15.48
CA ALA A 138 1.70 -4.26 -15.33
C ALA A 138 2.40 -4.29 -13.96
N ASN A 139 1.69 -4.72 -12.91
CA ASN A 139 2.26 -4.95 -11.59
C ASN A 139 2.89 -6.34 -11.51
N ARG A 140 4.15 -6.39 -11.05
CA ARG A 140 4.92 -7.64 -10.92
C ARG A 140 5.60 -7.70 -9.54
N PRO A 141 5.80 -8.89 -8.96
CA PRO A 141 6.55 -9.05 -7.72
C PRO A 141 8.04 -8.77 -7.88
#